data_569a9bda256415d0cfcadd12d120337a
#
_entry.id   569a9bda256415d0cfcadd12d120337a
#
_cell.length_a   1.000
_cell.length_b   1.000
_cell.length_c   1.000
_cell.angle_alpha   90.00
_cell.angle_beta   90.00
_cell.angle_gamma   90.00
#
_symmetry.space_group_name_H-M   'P 1'
#
loop_
_entity.id
_entity.type
_entity.pdbx_description
1 polymer ?
#
loop_
_entity_poly.entity_id
_entity_poly.type
_entity_poly.pdbx_seq_one_letter_code
_entity_poly.pdbx_strand_id
1 'polypeptide(L)'
;AAVEAVRDRLAERRLSGTPYLCLLRDQSLRLMTQANAIGASAILPVDMPAKALLDEIGRILNPDGLAPMQRHFVAASAAMADMLSAATEGRALPVAAIEGSVEAINRAADDRDLGTWLDMVWNHDDATYQHCLLVAGLAAAFARALGFPEEARTLVTSAAVLHDIGKARVPLAILHKRGKLTAAELAIVREHPQTGYEMLLRQGAFAREVVEATRSHHEYLDGSGYPQGLSGDAIPATLPGSGARLQVP
;
A
#
# COMPACT_ATOMS: atom_id res chain seq x y z
N ALA A 1 -18.28 -1.14 40.02
CA ALA A 1 -19.23 -1.69 39.01
C ALA A 1 -19.34 -0.83 37.74
N ALA A 2 -19.83 0.44 37.80
CA ALA A 2 -20.00 1.24 36.58
C ALA A 2 -18.66 1.61 35.90
N VAL A 3 -17.66 2.02 36.69
CA VAL A 3 -16.32 2.36 36.19
C VAL A 3 -15.58 1.13 35.63
N GLU A 4 -15.76 -0.01 36.24
CA GLU A 4 -15.20 -1.29 35.78
C GLU A 4 -15.80 -1.71 34.46
N ALA A 5 -17.11 -1.64 34.28
CA ALA A 5 -17.78 -1.97 33.04
C ALA A 5 -17.36 -1.03 31.87
N VAL A 6 -17.12 0.26 32.16
CA VAL A 6 -16.58 1.22 31.19
C VAL A 6 -15.14 0.85 30.83
N ARG A 7 -14.30 0.53 31.84
CA ARG A 7 -12.92 0.13 31.65
C ARG A 7 -12.81 -1.13 30.77
N ASP A 8 -13.64 -2.14 31.00
CA ASP A 8 -13.60 -3.40 30.29
C ASP A 8 -14.04 -3.21 28.82
N ARG A 9 -15.08 -2.42 28.53
CA ARG A 9 -15.47 -2.04 27.17
C ARG A 9 -14.40 -1.20 26.45
N LEU A 10 -13.69 -0.35 27.17
CA LEU A 10 -12.59 0.45 26.61
C LEU A 10 -11.35 -0.40 26.39
N ALA A 11 -11.11 -1.44 27.20
CA ALA A 11 -10.02 -2.38 27.00
C ALA A 11 -10.17 -3.17 25.69
N GLU A 12 -11.39 -3.62 25.37
CA GLU A 12 -11.69 -4.26 24.08
C GLU A 12 -11.41 -3.32 22.89
N ARG A 13 -11.76 -2.04 22.99
CA ARG A 13 -11.49 -1.02 21.96
C ARG A 13 -10.03 -0.59 21.87
N ARG A 14 -9.28 -0.64 22.96
CA ARG A 14 -7.83 -0.38 23.00
C ARG A 14 -7.05 -1.39 22.16
N LEU A 15 -7.46 -2.64 22.13
CA LEU A 15 -6.88 -3.67 21.27
C LEU A 15 -7.06 -3.34 19.79
N SER A 16 -8.08 -2.52 19.44
CA SER A 16 -8.30 -2.04 18.07
C SER A 16 -7.56 -0.74 17.71
N GLY A 17 -6.79 -0.15 18.64
CA GLY A 17 -6.08 1.13 18.42
C GLY A 17 -6.98 2.36 18.29
N THR A 18 -8.29 2.24 18.61
CA THR A 18 -9.25 3.34 18.50
C THR A 18 -9.00 4.39 19.58
N PRO A 19 -8.69 5.66 19.23
CA PRO A 19 -8.56 6.73 20.22
C PRO A 19 -9.94 7.08 20.81
N TYR A 20 -9.94 7.55 22.08
CA TYR A 20 -11.17 8.07 22.70
C TYR A 20 -10.90 9.29 23.55
N LEU A 21 -11.91 10.13 23.65
CA LEU A 21 -11.89 11.39 24.38
C LEU A 21 -12.69 11.28 25.68
N CYS A 22 -12.12 11.80 26.78
CA CYS A 22 -12.86 12.02 28.02
C CYS A 22 -13.32 13.47 28.11
N LEU A 23 -14.63 13.69 28.13
CA LEU A 23 -15.21 15.01 28.41
C LEU A 23 -15.55 15.08 29.91
N LEU A 24 -14.90 15.98 30.63
CA LEU A 24 -15.10 16.16 32.07
C LEU A 24 -15.83 17.46 32.37
N ARG A 25 -16.83 17.39 33.26
CA ARG A 25 -17.53 18.58 33.80
C ARG A 25 -16.67 19.34 34.81
N ASP A 26 -15.79 18.62 35.50
CA ASP A 26 -14.86 19.13 36.47
C ASP A 26 -13.49 18.56 36.17
N GLN A 27 -12.49 19.42 36.03
CA GLN A 27 -11.09 19.03 35.79
C GLN A 27 -10.31 18.82 37.09
N SER A 28 -10.96 18.27 38.12
CA SER A 28 -10.27 17.90 39.35
C SER A 28 -9.17 16.85 39.08
N LEU A 29 -8.11 16.93 39.85
CA LEU A 29 -6.97 16.01 39.73
C LEU A 29 -7.41 14.54 39.79
N ARG A 30 -8.42 14.24 40.60
CA ARG A 30 -8.98 12.89 40.73
C ARG A 30 -9.60 12.39 39.41
N LEU A 31 -10.42 13.19 38.74
CA LEU A 31 -11.10 12.82 37.49
C LEU A 31 -10.09 12.74 36.35
N MET A 32 -9.13 13.65 36.30
CA MET A 32 -8.03 13.59 35.30
C MET A 32 -7.19 12.33 35.46
N THR A 33 -6.83 11.97 36.70
CA THR A 33 -6.09 10.74 37.00
C THR A 33 -6.88 9.50 36.57
N GLN A 34 -8.19 9.47 36.83
CA GLN A 34 -9.04 8.38 36.40
C GLN A 34 -9.14 8.28 34.87
N ALA A 35 -9.30 9.40 34.16
CA ALA A 35 -9.33 9.44 32.70
C ALA A 35 -7.99 8.95 32.09
N ASN A 36 -6.86 9.37 32.65
CA ASN A 36 -5.54 8.88 32.26
C ASN A 36 -5.37 7.38 32.54
N ALA A 37 -5.85 6.89 33.68
CA ALA A 37 -5.75 5.48 34.08
C ALA A 37 -6.54 4.55 33.15
N ILE A 38 -7.65 5.04 32.60
CA ILE A 38 -8.38 4.34 31.52
C ILE A 38 -7.81 4.62 30.14
N GLY A 39 -6.74 5.46 30.01
CA GLY A 39 -5.94 5.73 28.81
C GLY A 39 -6.66 6.60 27.78
N ALA A 40 -7.34 7.63 28.22
CA ALA A 40 -7.91 8.63 27.33
C ALA A 40 -6.84 9.24 26.41
N SER A 41 -7.16 9.36 25.14
CA SER A 41 -6.29 10.00 24.14
C SER A 41 -6.23 11.51 24.34
N ALA A 42 -7.33 12.11 24.83
CA ALA A 42 -7.35 13.47 25.35
C ALA A 42 -8.44 13.61 26.44
N ILE A 43 -8.23 14.60 27.32
CA ILE A 43 -9.16 14.96 28.40
C ILE A 43 -9.54 16.42 28.21
N LEU A 44 -10.81 16.69 27.95
CA LEU A 44 -11.32 18.00 27.56
C LEU A 44 -12.48 18.42 28.45
N PRO A 45 -12.70 19.73 28.66
CA PRO A 45 -13.88 20.21 29.36
C PRO A 45 -15.15 19.94 28.54
N VAL A 46 -16.24 19.57 29.22
CA VAL A 46 -17.54 19.24 28.57
C VAL A 46 -18.18 20.45 27.89
N ASP A 47 -17.84 21.66 28.35
CA ASP A 47 -18.34 22.94 27.83
C ASP A 47 -17.43 23.57 26.77
N MET A 48 -16.44 22.80 26.27
CA MET A 48 -15.58 23.23 25.18
C MET A 48 -16.40 23.61 23.95
N PRO A 49 -16.10 24.75 23.29
CA PRO A 49 -16.76 25.14 22.06
C PRO A 49 -16.65 24.05 20.99
N ALA A 50 -17.75 23.78 20.24
CA ALA A 50 -17.79 22.71 19.25
C ALA A 50 -16.65 22.77 18.23
N LYS A 51 -16.25 23.98 17.79
CA LYS A 51 -15.09 24.16 16.88
C LYS A 51 -13.80 23.65 17.52
N ALA A 52 -13.50 24.02 18.76
CA ALA A 52 -12.29 23.59 19.46
C ALA A 52 -12.30 22.07 19.70
N LEU A 53 -13.46 21.46 19.96
CA LEU A 53 -13.60 20.01 20.06
C LEU A 53 -13.30 19.33 18.72
N LEU A 54 -13.82 19.85 17.62
CA LEU A 54 -13.54 19.31 16.27
C LEU A 54 -12.06 19.44 15.90
N ASP A 55 -11.44 20.58 16.22
CA ASP A 55 -10.00 20.80 16.00
C ASP A 55 -9.15 19.78 16.79
N GLU A 56 -9.53 19.49 18.04
CA GLU A 56 -8.84 18.50 18.88
C GLU A 56 -9.05 17.06 18.39
N ILE A 57 -10.27 16.71 17.97
CA ILE A 57 -10.57 15.43 17.33
C ILE A 57 -9.70 15.29 16.06
N GLY A 58 -9.66 16.33 15.22
CA GLY A 58 -8.82 16.38 14.03
C GLY A 58 -7.35 16.12 14.35
N ARG A 59 -6.81 16.76 15.39
CA ARG A 59 -5.41 16.58 15.85
C ARG A 59 -5.13 15.16 16.34
N ILE A 60 -6.08 14.52 17.03
CA ILE A 60 -5.92 13.15 17.53
C ILE A 60 -6.00 12.13 16.38
N LEU A 61 -6.91 12.36 15.43
CA LEU A 61 -7.09 11.49 14.27
C LEU A 61 -6.01 11.71 13.19
N ASN A 62 -5.37 12.87 13.21
CA ASN A 62 -4.35 13.27 12.26
C ASN A 62 -3.16 13.93 12.98
N PRO A 63 -2.39 13.19 13.81
CA PRO A 63 -1.31 13.74 14.60
C PRO A 63 -0.19 14.38 13.75
N ASP A 64 -0.01 13.89 12.53
CA ASP A 64 1.02 14.35 11.60
C ASP A 64 0.60 15.60 10.81
N GLY A 65 -0.68 16.02 10.94
CA GLY A 65 -1.23 17.16 10.17
C GLY A 65 -1.31 16.93 8.67
N LEU A 66 -1.09 15.70 8.20
CA LEU A 66 -1.10 15.36 6.79
C LEU A 66 -2.53 15.27 6.24
N ALA A 67 -2.76 15.71 5.02
CA ALA A 67 -4.00 15.43 4.30
C ALA A 67 -4.19 13.92 4.10
N PRO A 68 -5.43 13.40 3.98
CA PRO A 68 -5.67 11.97 3.79
C PRO A 68 -4.85 11.35 2.68
N MET A 69 -4.79 11.99 1.52
CA MET A 69 -3.98 11.57 0.38
C MET A 69 -2.49 11.47 0.70
N GLN A 70 -1.94 12.46 1.42
CA GLN A 70 -0.55 12.44 1.85
C GLN A 70 -0.24 11.27 2.78
N ARG A 71 -1.14 10.94 3.72
CA ARG A 71 -0.96 9.76 4.60
C ARG A 71 -0.93 8.46 3.80
N HIS A 72 -1.85 8.32 2.84
CA HIS A 72 -1.89 7.13 1.98
C HIS A 72 -0.59 7.00 1.17
N PHE A 73 -0.11 8.11 0.61
CA PHE A 73 1.13 8.13 -0.15
C PHE A 73 2.35 7.78 0.71
N VAL A 74 2.49 8.40 1.89
CA VAL A 74 3.59 8.12 2.82
C VAL A 74 3.59 6.65 3.26
N ALA A 75 2.43 6.10 3.59
CA ALA A 75 2.30 4.69 3.97
C ALA A 75 2.70 3.76 2.81
N ALA A 76 2.22 4.03 1.60
CA ALA A 76 2.55 3.24 0.42
C ALA A 76 4.06 3.32 0.09
N SER A 77 4.65 4.52 0.15
CA SER A 77 6.07 4.73 -0.11
C SER A 77 6.97 4.03 0.91
N ALA A 78 6.64 4.11 2.20
CA ALA A 78 7.39 3.43 3.26
C ALA A 78 7.35 1.90 3.09
N ALA A 79 6.18 1.33 2.82
CA ALA A 79 6.03 -0.10 2.58
C ALA A 79 6.78 -0.56 1.32
N MET A 80 6.80 0.25 0.26
CA MET A 80 7.58 0.00 -0.96
C MET A 80 9.08 -0.04 -0.65
N ALA A 81 9.58 0.90 0.18
CA ALA A 81 10.97 0.93 0.60
C ALA A 81 11.36 -0.34 1.37
N ASP A 82 10.54 -0.73 2.35
CA ASP A 82 10.78 -1.95 3.14
C ASP A 82 10.75 -3.21 2.27
N MET A 83 9.82 -3.29 1.34
CA MET A 83 9.67 -4.40 0.40
C MET A 83 10.91 -4.54 -0.49
N LEU A 84 11.37 -3.46 -1.12
CA LEU A 84 12.54 -3.48 -2.01
C LEU A 84 13.83 -3.75 -1.23
N SER A 85 13.98 -3.18 -0.03
CA SER A 85 15.11 -3.50 0.86
C SER A 85 15.13 -4.98 1.22
N ALA A 86 14.03 -5.53 1.70
CA ALA A 86 13.90 -6.95 2.03
C ALA A 86 14.22 -7.85 0.82
N ALA A 87 13.69 -7.50 -0.35
CA ALA A 87 13.95 -8.21 -1.59
C ALA A 87 15.43 -8.18 -1.97
N THR A 88 16.09 -7.02 -1.90
CA THR A 88 17.51 -6.84 -2.21
C THR A 88 18.41 -7.64 -1.26
N GLU A 89 18.09 -7.65 0.04
CA GLU A 89 18.84 -8.35 1.06
C GLU A 89 18.53 -9.86 1.13
N GLY A 90 17.52 -10.33 0.42
CA GLY A 90 17.08 -11.73 0.45
C GLY A 90 16.33 -12.12 1.71
N ARG A 91 15.79 -11.14 2.42
CA ARG A 91 14.92 -11.35 3.58
C ARG A 91 13.50 -11.69 3.14
N ALA A 92 12.71 -12.23 4.07
CA ALA A 92 11.27 -12.39 3.87
C ALA A 92 10.61 -11.02 3.61
N LEU A 93 9.70 -10.97 2.63
CA LEU A 93 8.97 -9.74 2.32
C LEU A 93 8.01 -9.38 3.47
N PRO A 94 7.86 -8.10 3.80
CA PRO A 94 6.99 -7.63 4.87
C PRO A 94 5.51 -7.66 4.44
N VAL A 95 4.88 -8.84 4.44
CA VAL A 95 3.52 -9.07 3.92
C VAL A 95 2.50 -8.07 4.46
N ALA A 96 2.46 -7.87 5.77
CA ALA A 96 1.52 -6.93 6.40
C ALA A 96 1.73 -5.48 5.93
N ALA A 97 2.99 -5.05 5.71
CA ALA A 97 3.28 -3.71 5.17
C ALA A 97 2.84 -3.59 3.71
N ILE A 98 3.04 -4.64 2.90
CA ILE A 98 2.58 -4.70 1.51
C ILE A 98 1.06 -4.63 1.44
N GLU A 99 0.34 -5.43 2.24
CA GLU A 99 -1.13 -5.38 2.33
C GLU A 99 -1.64 -4.00 2.77
N GLY A 100 -1.00 -3.40 3.78
CA GLY A 100 -1.30 -2.03 4.21
C GLY A 100 -1.07 -0.98 3.11
N SER A 101 -0.03 -1.16 2.26
CA SER A 101 0.21 -0.27 1.12
C SER A 101 -0.87 -0.42 0.05
N VAL A 102 -1.30 -1.64 -0.26
CA VAL A 102 -2.39 -1.93 -1.19
C VAL A 102 -3.69 -1.27 -0.72
N GLU A 103 -4.01 -1.40 0.58
CA GLU A 103 -5.17 -0.73 1.18
C GLU A 103 -5.06 0.79 1.07
N ALA A 104 -3.90 1.37 1.40
CA ALA A 104 -3.67 2.81 1.31
C ALA A 104 -3.84 3.33 -0.13
N ILE A 105 -3.29 2.62 -1.14
CA ILE A 105 -3.43 2.96 -2.55
C ILE A 105 -4.89 2.87 -3.01
N ASN A 106 -5.62 1.82 -2.63
CA ASN A 106 -7.03 1.68 -2.95
C ASN A 106 -7.87 2.80 -2.33
N ARG A 107 -7.60 3.19 -1.08
CA ARG A 107 -8.26 4.35 -0.44
C ARG A 107 -7.93 5.66 -1.15
N ALA A 108 -6.66 5.87 -1.53
CA ALA A 108 -6.28 7.04 -2.33
C ALA A 108 -7.05 7.10 -3.66
N ALA A 109 -7.24 5.97 -4.33
CA ALA A 109 -8.05 5.89 -5.53
C ALA A 109 -9.54 6.21 -5.25
N ASP A 110 -10.07 5.86 -4.08
CA ASP A 110 -11.45 6.19 -3.67
C ASP A 110 -11.66 7.69 -3.44
N ASP A 111 -10.65 8.43 -3.00
CA ASP A 111 -10.69 9.89 -2.79
C ASP A 111 -10.84 10.71 -4.09
N ARG A 112 -10.77 10.06 -5.26
CA ARG A 112 -10.90 10.65 -6.61
C ARG A 112 -9.93 11.80 -6.90
N ASP A 113 -8.85 11.88 -6.18
CA ASP A 113 -7.81 12.90 -6.36
C ASP A 113 -6.51 12.27 -6.90
N LEU A 114 -6.63 11.64 -8.07
CA LEU A 114 -5.49 11.04 -8.76
C LEU A 114 -4.43 12.12 -9.11
N GLY A 115 -4.86 13.38 -9.32
CA GLY A 115 -3.94 14.49 -9.60
C GLY A 115 -2.95 14.68 -8.47
N THR A 116 -3.42 14.81 -7.24
CA THR A 116 -2.55 14.92 -6.04
C THR A 116 -1.64 13.70 -5.87
N TRP A 117 -2.14 12.49 -6.12
CA TRP A 117 -1.30 11.29 -6.10
C TRP A 117 -0.15 11.38 -7.12
N LEU A 118 -0.46 11.74 -8.37
CA LEU A 118 0.54 11.89 -9.43
C LEU A 118 1.59 12.95 -9.11
N ASP A 119 1.17 14.11 -8.57
CA ASP A 119 2.07 15.18 -8.15
C ASP A 119 3.04 14.69 -7.06
N MET A 120 2.58 13.90 -6.10
CA MET A 120 3.45 13.31 -5.08
C MET A 120 4.41 12.27 -5.66
N VAL A 121 3.95 11.43 -6.60
CA VAL A 121 4.80 10.46 -7.31
C VAL A 121 5.90 11.18 -8.08
N TRP A 122 5.56 12.24 -8.85
CA TRP A 122 6.56 12.99 -9.64
C TRP A 122 7.61 13.70 -8.79
N ASN A 123 7.30 14.03 -7.55
CA ASN A 123 8.24 14.65 -6.61
C ASN A 123 9.04 13.62 -5.79
N HIS A 124 8.92 12.33 -6.06
CA HIS A 124 9.71 11.31 -5.39
C HIS A 124 11.08 11.16 -6.08
N ASP A 125 12.16 11.07 -5.31
CA ASP A 125 13.52 11.13 -5.86
C ASP A 125 13.99 9.86 -6.58
N ASP A 126 13.41 8.69 -6.30
CA ASP A 126 13.82 7.40 -6.87
C ASP A 126 12.91 6.95 -8.00
N ALA A 127 13.48 6.77 -9.20
CA ALA A 127 12.75 6.40 -10.41
C ALA A 127 12.07 5.02 -10.32
N THR A 128 12.64 4.06 -9.58
CA THR A 128 12.05 2.72 -9.40
C THR A 128 10.78 2.83 -8.53
N TYR A 129 10.86 3.60 -7.44
CA TYR A 129 9.71 3.88 -6.59
C TYR A 129 8.64 4.66 -7.32
N GLN A 130 9.05 5.71 -8.08
CA GLN A 130 8.12 6.47 -8.91
C GLN A 130 7.33 5.56 -9.84
N HIS A 131 8.01 4.65 -10.56
CA HIS A 131 7.37 3.73 -11.48
C HIS A 131 6.37 2.83 -10.77
N CYS A 132 6.77 2.16 -9.68
CA CYS A 132 5.90 1.25 -8.95
C CYS A 132 4.67 1.97 -8.36
N LEU A 133 4.85 3.14 -7.73
CA LEU A 133 3.76 3.93 -7.16
C LEU A 133 2.83 4.48 -8.23
N LEU A 134 3.37 4.88 -9.40
CA LEU A 134 2.59 5.32 -10.54
C LEU A 134 1.71 4.20 -11.08
N VAL A 135 2.30 3.04 -11.37
CA VAL A 135 1.57 1.88 -11.90
C VAL A 135 0.50 1.42 -10.92
N ALA A 136 0.83 1.33 -9.62
CA ALA A 136 -0.12 0.89 -8.60
C ALA A 136 -1.29 1.87 -8.42
N GLY A 137 -1.02 3.19 -8.39
CA GLY A 137 -2.06 4.21 -8.29
C GLY A 137 -2.98 4.24 -9.52
N LEU A 138 -2.40 4.15 -10.72
CA LEU A 138 -3.17 4.08 -11.98
C LEU A 138 -4.02 2.79 -12.06
N ALA A 139 -3.46 1.65 -11.68
CA ALA A 139 -4.16 0.37 -11.67
C ALA A 139 -5.36 0.38 -10.70
N ALA A 140 -5.17 0.92 -9.48
CA ALA A 140 -6.24 1.07 -8.50
C ALA A 140 -7.35 2.01 -8.98
N ALA A 141 -6.98 3.18 -9.53
CA ALA A 141 -7.93 4.14 -10.07
C ALA A 141 -8.71 3.58 -11.26
N PHE A 142 -8.04 2.83 -12.15
CA PHE A 142 -8.65 2.17 -13.30
C PHE A 142 -9.63 1.06 -12.87
N ALA A 143 -9.20 0.17 -11.98
CA ALA A 143 -10.06 -0.90 -11.46
C ALA A 143 -11.32 -0.33 -10.78
N ARG A 144 -11.17 0.77 -10.03
CA ARG A 144 -12.27 1.50 -9.44
C ARG A 144 -13.20 2.10 -10.50
N ALA A 145 -12.65 2.78 -11.51
CA ALA A 145 -13.42 3.41 -12.59
C ALA A 145 -14.25 2.39 -13.37
N LEU A 146 -13.77 1.16 -13.52
CA LEU A 146 -14.47 0.03 -14.13
C LEU A 146 -15.49 -0.63 -13.18
N GLY A 147 -15.60 -0.18 -11.92
CA GLY A 147 -16.56 -0.72 -10.96
C GLY A 147 -16.19 -2.12 -10.46
N PHE A 148 -14.92 -2.48 -10.43
CA PHE A 148 -14.49 -3.77 -9.90
C PHE A 148 -14.83 -3.90 -8.41
N PRO A 149 -15.29 -5.08 -7.96
CA PRO A 149 -15.51 -5.34 -6.54
C PRO A 149 -14.19 -5.23 -5.75
N GLU A 150 -14.28 -5.00 -4.45
CA GLU A 150 -13.13 -4.73 -3.58
C GLU A 150 -12.05 -5.82 -3.67
N GLU A 151 -12.44 -7.09 -3.68
CA GLU A 151 -11.51 -8.22 -3.81
C GLU A 151 -10.73 -8.16 -5.12
N ALA A 152 -11.38 -7.85 -6.23
CA ALA A 152 -10.73 -7.72 -7.53
C ALA A 152 -9.81 -6.48 -7.58
N ARG A 153 -10.21 -5.36 -6.97
CA ARG A 153 -9.36 -4.17 -6.85
C ARG A 153 -8.10 -4.48 -6.05
N THR A 154 -8.24 -5.21 -4.95
CA THR A 154 -7.12 -5.65 -4.12
C THR A 154 -6.14 -6.52 -4.91
N LEU A 155 -6.62 -7.48 -5.70
CA LEU A 155 -5.76 -8.32 -6.55
C LEU A 155 -5.01 -7.49 -7.61
N VAL A 156 -5.69 -6.59 -8.30
CA VAL A 156 -5.09 -5.72 -9.34
C VAL A 156 -4.02 -4.81 -8.72
N THR A 157 -4.34 -4.17 -7.60
CA THR A 157 -3.40 -3.26 -6.92
C THR A 157 -2.21 -4.04 -6.35
N SER A 158 -2.43 -5.23 -5.77
CA SER A 158 -1.34 -6.09 -5.28
C SER A 158 -0.42 -6.53 -6.42
N ALA A 159 -0.97 -6.92 -7.57
CA ALA A 159 -0.19 -7.27 -8.75
C ALA A 159 0.64 -6.07 -9.22
N ALA A 160 0.04 -4.87 -9.25
CA ALA A 160 0.71 -3.64 -9.64
C ALA A 160 1.82 -3.21 -8.65
N VAL A 161 1.65 -3.44 -7.34
CA VAL A 161 2.70 -3.19 -6.32
C VAL A 161 3.88 -4.14 -6.48
N LEU A 162 3.62 -5.40 -6.83
CA LEU A 162 4.61 -6.48 -6.79
C LEU A 162 5.23 -6.83 -8.15
N HIS A 163 4.68 -6.32 -9.28
CA HIS A 163 5.09 -6.74 -10.62
C HIS A 163 6.61 -6.69 -10.85
N ASP A 164 7.24 -5.67 -10.34
CA ASP A 164 8.65 -5.34 -10.53
C ASP A 164 9.58 -5.78 -9.38
N ILE A 165 9.08 -6.52 -8.40
CA ILE A 165 9.88 -6.90 -7.20
C ILE A 165 11.19 -7.61 -7.55
N GLY A 166 11.22 -8.35 -8.65
CA GLY A 166 12.41 -9.04 -9.13
C GLY A 166 13.55 -8.10 -9.55
N LYS A 167 13.26 -6.83 -9.86
CA LYS A 167 14.30 -5.81 -10.16
C LYS A 167 15.25 -5.58 -8.97
N ALA A 168 14.83 -5.89 -7.75
CA ALA A 168 15.70 -5.86 -6.57
C ALA A 168 16.93 -6.78 -6.69
N ARG A 169 16.94 -7.72 -7.64
CA ARG A 169 18.07 -8.63 -7.91
C ARG A 169 18.90 -8.22 -9.11
N VAL A 170 18.50 -7.21 -9.85
CA VAL A 170 19.28 -6.66 -10.95
C VAL A 170 20.39 -5.76 -10.38
N PRO A 171 21.64 -5.88 -10.84
CA PRO A 171 22.72 -5.02 -10.37
C PRO A 171 22.41 -3.53 -10.58
N LEU A 172 22.59 -2.72 -9.54
CA LEU A 172 22.30 -1.27 -9.57
C LEU A 172 23.05 -0.55 -10.70
N ALA A 173 24.25 -1.00 -11.04
CA ALA A 173 25.02 -0.46 -12.16
C ALA A 173 24.31 -0.60 -13.51
N ILE A 174 23.45 -1.62 -13.66
CA ILE A 174 22.61 -1.82 -14.84
C ILE A 174 21.34 -0.98 -14.74
N LEU A 175 20.65 -1.02 -13.61
CA LEU A 175 19.40 -0.26 -13.41
C LEU A 175 19.58 1.26 -13.52
N HIS A 176 20.71 1.78 -12.99
CA HIS A 176 21.00 3.22 -12.99
C HIS A 176 21.92 3.64 -14.15
N LYS A 177 22.13 2.77 -15.14
CA LYS A 177 22.98 3.09 -16.28
C LYS A 177 22.41 4.24 -17.10
N ARG A 178 23.21 5.30 -17.25
CA ARG A 178 22.89 6.39 -18.17
C ARG A 178 23.16 5.96 -19.61
N GLY A 179 22.12 5.83 -20.40
CA GLY A 179 22.21 5.44 -21.81
C GLY A 179 21.60 4.06 -22.10
N LYS A 180 21.81 3.55 -23.31
CA LYS A 180 21.22 2.28 -23.75
C LYS A 180 21.91 1.09 -23.08
N LEU A 181 21.13 0.10 -22.66
CA LEU A 181 21.62 -1.18 -22.21
C LEU A 181 22.20 -1.97 -23.39
N THR A 182 23.29 -2.68 -23.17
CA THR A 182 23.78 -3.71 -24.10
C THR A 182 22.81 -4.88 -24.15
N ALA A 183 22.92 -5.74 -25.15
CA ALA A 183 22.11 -6.95 -25.25
C ALA A 183 22.25 -7.86 -24.01
N ALA A 184 23.47 -7.98 -23.46
CA ALA A 184 23.72 -8.76 -22.26
C ALA A 184 23.08 -8.15 -21.01
N GLU A 185 23.17 -6.83 -20.83
CA GLU A 185 22.52 -6.12 -19.72
C GLU A 185 20.99 -6.20 -19.83
N LEU A 186 20.46 -6.08 -21.04
CA LEU A 186 19.01 -6.22 -21.27
C LEU A 186 18.52 -7.64 -20.95
N ALA A 187 19.31 -8.67 -21.27
CA ALA A 187 18.99 -10.04 -20.90
C ALA A 187 18.87 -10.20 -19.37
N ILE A 188 19.81 -9.61 -18.62
CA ILE A 188 19.76 -9.61 -17.14
C ILE A 188 18.49 -8.91 -16.62
N VAL A 189 18.15 -7.73 -17.16
CA VAL A 189 16.94 -7.03 -16.77
C VAL A 189 15.69 -7.85 -17.08
N ARG A 190 15.64 -8.53 -18.22
CA ARG A 190 14.49 -9.36 -18.64
C ARG A 190 14.25 -10.58 -17.76
N GLU A 191 15.16 -10.92 -16.86
CA GLU A 191 14.97 -12.00 -15.88
C GLU A 191 14.09 -11.57 -14.70
N HIS A 192 13.83 -10.25 -14.48
CA HIS A 192 13.12 -9.79 -13.29
C HIS A 192 11.70 -10.36 -13.13
N PRO A 193 10.89 -10.62 -14.18
CA PRO A 193 9.57 -11.20 -13.99
C PRO A 193 9.63 -12.63 -13.43
N GLN A 194 10.56 -13.44 -13.96
CA GLN A 194 10.79 -14.79 -13.46
C GLN A 194 11.36 -14.78 -12.04
N THR A 195 12.33 -13.91 -11.78
CA THR A 195 12.92 -13.73 -10.44
C THR A 195 11.87 -13.30 -9.42
N GLY A 196 11.03 -12.32 -9.75
CA GLY A 196 9.93 -11.87 -8.90
C GLY A 196 8.92 -12.98 -8.61
N TYR A 197 8.50 -13.71 -9.65
CA TYR A 197 7.64 -14.89 -9.50
C TYR A 197 8.19 -15.89 -8.49
N GLU A 198 9.46 -16.27 -8.62
CA GLU A 198 10.11 -17.22 -7.72
C GLU A 198 10.22 -16.71 -6.28
N MET A 199 10.44 -15.39 -6.10
CA MET A 199 10.46 -14.77 -4.78
C MET A 199 9.09 -14.86 -4.10
N LEU A 200 8.03 -14.49 -4.81
CA LEU A 200 6.66 -14.52 -4.29
C LEU A 200 6.18 -15.96 -4.04
N LEU A 201 6.51 -16.88 -4.94
CA LEU A 201 6.17 -18.30 -4.82
C LEU A 201 6.82 -18.93 -3.56
N ARG A 202 8.10 -18.65 -3.32
CA ARG A 202 8.82 -19.14 -2.11
C ARG A 202 8.24 -18.58 -0.82
N GLN A 203 7.75 -17.34 -0.84
CA GLN A 203 7.11 -16.72 0.32
C GLN A 203 5.77 -17.41 0.66
N GLY A 204 5.00 -17.83 -0.35
CA GLY A 204 3.74 -18.57 -0.18
C GLY A 204 2.60 -17.77 0.47
N ALA A 205 2.72 -16.43 0.54
CA ALA A 205 1.78 -15.54 1.24
C ALA A 205 0.87 -14.73 0.29
N PHE A 206 1.11 -14.81 -1.01
CA PHE A 206 0.40 -14.00 -2.01
C PHE A 206 -0.55 -14.85 -2.85
N ALA A 207 -1.66 -14.24 -3.30
CA ALA A 207 -2.62 -14.89 -4.17
C ALA A 207 -1.94 -15.34 -5.47
N ARG A 208 -2.38 -16.49 -6.01
CA ARG A 208 -1.80 -17.09 -7.21
C ARG A 208 -1.87 -16.12 -8.40
N GLU A 209 -2.95 -15.39 -8.53
CA GLU A 209 -3.18 -14.39 -9.58
C GLU A 209 -2.13 -13.28 -9.55
N VAL A 210 -1.74 -12.84 -8.36
CA VAL A 210 -0.68 -11.83 -8.15
C VAL A 210 0.68 -12.39 -8.55
N VAL A 211 0.98 -13.62 -8.13
CA VAL A 211 2.24 -14.30 -8.44
C VAL A 211 2.39 -14.52 -9.95
N GLU A 212 1.34 -14.99 -10.62
CA GLU A 212 1.35 -15.19 -12.08
C GLU A 212 1.40 -13.85 -12.85
N ALA A 213 0.70 -12.81 -12.37
CA ALA A 213 0.78 -11.48 -12.97
C ALA A 213 2.21 -10.91 -12.91
N THR A 214 2.93 -11.10 -11.78
CA THR A 214 4.33 -10.70 -11.65
C THR A 214 5.24 -11.38 -12.69
N ARG A 215 4.94 -12.62 -13.06
CA ARG A 215 5.70 -13.33 -14.09
C ARG A 215 5.36 -12.88 -15.51
N SER A 216 4.09 -12.56 -15.76
CA SER A 216 3.55 -12.40 -17.12
C SER A 216 3.29 -10.96 -17.55
N HIS A 217 3.65 -9.94 -16.74
CA HIS A 217 3.31 -8.54 -17.04
C HIS A 217 4.03 -7.96 -18.28
N HIS A 218 5.06 -8.63 -18.77
CA HIS A 218 5.75 -8.31 -20.04
C HIS A 218 5.41 -9.28 -21.17
N GLU A 219 4.43 -10.15 -21.00
CA GLU A 219 3.93 -10.95 -22.11
C GLU A 219 2.99 -10.11 -22.98
N TYR A 220 3.11 -10.26 -24.30
CA TYR A 220 2.22 -9.58 -25.27
C TYR A 220 1.27 -10.56 -25.92
N LEU A 221 0.07 -10.09 -26.29
CA LEU A 221 -0.96 -10.92 -26.87
C LEU A 221 -0.53 -11.62 -28.17
N ASP A 222 0.44 -11.06 -28.90
CA ASP A 222 1.01 -11.62 -30.11
C ASP A 222 2.15 -12.63 -29.87
N GLY A 223 2.53 -12.87 -28.61
CA GLY A 223 3.61 -13.78 -28.23
C GLY A 223 5.02 -13.21 -28.36
N SER A 224 5.17 -11.92 -28.68
CA SER A 224 6.49 -11.27 -28.76
C SER A 224 7.06 -10.84 -27.42
N GLY A 225 6.32 -11.09 -26.33
CA GLY A 225 6.69 -10.75 -24.97
C GLY A 225 7.73 -11.68 -24.34
N TYR A 226 7.93 -11.55 -23.05
CA TYR A 226 8.83 -12.36 -22.24
C TYR A 226 8.29 -12.51 -20.81
N PRO A 227 8.76 -13.46 -20.00
CA PRO A 227 9.88 -14.39 -20.20
C PRO A 227 9.51 -15.68 -20.96
N GLN A 228 8.22 -15.98 -21.13
CA GLN A 228 7.78 -17.28 -21.66
C GLN A 228 7.36 -17.22 -23.14
N GLY A 229 7.11 -16.02 -23.67
CA GLY A 229 6.56 -15.84 -25.03
C GLY A 229 5.12 -16.34 -25.15
N LEU A 230 4.33 -16.18 -24.09
CA LEU A 230 2.92 -16.57 -24.10
C LEU A 230 2.11 -15.67 -25.01
N SER A 231 1.08 -16.21 -25.67
CA SER A 231 0.20 -15.44 -26.55
C SER A 231 -1.27 -15.65 -26.21
N GLY A 232 -2.08 -14.65 -26.49
CA GLY A 232 -3.54 -14.71 -26.34
C GLY A 232 -3.98 -15.22 -24.97
N ASP A 233 -4.82 -16.25 -24.96
CA ASP A 233 -5.39 -16.83 -23.73
C ASP A 233 -4.42 -17.66 -22.90
N ALA A 234 -3.21 -17.93 -23.39
CA ALA A 234 -2.16 -18.58 -22.61
C ALA A 234 -1.57 -17.63 -21.54
N ILE A 235 -1.72 -16.30 -21.69
CA ILE A 235 -1.30 -15.33 -20.69
C ILE A 235 -2.29 -15.41 -19.52
N PRO A 236 -1.81 -15.69 -18.27
CA PRO A 236 -2.67 -15.75 -17.10
C PRO A 236 -3.48 -14.46 -16.90
N ALA A 237 -4.77 -14.59 -16.61
CA ALA A 237 -5.58 -13.44 -16.25
C ALA A 237 -5.30 -13.01 -14.80
N THR A 238 -5.13 -11.72 -14.57
CA THR A 238 -5.00 -11.16 -13.20
C THR A 238 -6.31 -11.29 -12.42
N LEU A 239 -7.44 -11.30 -13.15
CA LEU A 239 -8.77 -11.47 -12.56
C LEU A 239 -9.44 -12.71 -13.14
N PRO A 240 -9.79 -13.71 -12.33
CA PRO A 240 -10.49 -14.90 -12.78
C PRO A 240 -11.78 -14.57 -13.55
N GLY A 241 -11.96 -15.13 -14.72
CA GLY A 241 -13.18 -14.98 -15.54
C GLY A 241 -13.35 -13.64 -16.26
N SER A 242 -12.51 -12.65 -16.02
CA SER A 242 -12.62 -11.32 -16.64
C SER A 242 -11.82 -11.17 -17.95
N GLY A 243 -10.84 -12.03 -18.18
CA GLY A 243 -9.83 -11.86 -19.24
C GLY A 243 -8.88 -10.67 -19.03
N ALA A 244 -9.02 -9.93 -17.90
CA ALA A 244 -8.15 -8.79 -17.60
C ALA A 244 -6.73 -9.28 -17.26
N ARG A 245 -5.74 -8.65 -17.88
CA ARG A 245 -4.31 -8.95 -17.71
C ARG A 245 -3.56 -7.66 -17.39
N LEU A 246 -2.66 -7.73 -16.43
CA LEU A 246 -1.74 -6.64 -16.17
C LEU A 246 -0.63 -6.69 -17.24
N GLN A 247 -0.55 -5.65 -18.05
CA GLN A 247 0.55 -5.44 -19.00
C GLN A 247 1.16 -4.08 -18.70
N VAL A 248 2.47 -4.04 -18.55
CA VAL A 248 3.23 -2.81 -18.30
C VAL A 248 4.18 -2.62 -19.47
N PRO A 249 4.19 -1.44 -20.11
CA PRO A 249 5.03 -1.14 -21.26
C PRO A 249 6.53 -1.14 -20.94
#